data_400e85adaaec0a7e7714651b10246679
#
_entry.id   400e85adaaec0a7e7714651b10246679
#
_cell.length_a   1.000
_cell.length_b   1.000
_cell.length_c   1.000
_cell.angle_alpha   90.00
_cell.angle_beta   90.00
_cell.angle_gamma   90.00
#
_symmetry.space_group_name_H-M   'P 1'
#
loop_
_entity.id
_entity.type
_entity.pdbx_description
1 polymer ?
#
loop_
_entity_poly.entity_id
_entity_poly.type
_entity_poly.pdbx_seq_one_letter_code
_entity_poly.pdbx_strand_id
1 'polypeptide(L)'
;MTTQINSLSNIMPIILARALMTLRERCFMPRLVNSDYSVEAAKKGTTIDVPVPVAVATKEVLAQPAGDTPVSCTPTQVQIPLDQWRQNDPIGLTDRELCEIDANENFLPMQMNEAVKALANEVNQFIFSKYKGTSRGIYGFLSSNTNNVDAFVDPFAPTGTTPTSGVSAATGAKKILNIQLCPRTDRRGVLNFDAEANALDLSQFSDAEKIMSAAVKIEGEIGRKYGIDWVADDHVPDHTCGTAFDATRSKLTVGSGACALGATTIGMIDADNDSKTIVPGDIFQIANTLVPDDQTYVVTEAAAVTLTNTGAGVPVDFQPALKHTCAAGDTITIANSHAVNMVFHRDAFAFATRPLLANSSQYALGNQMLTMQDPVTGLILRLEVSRQHKQTVWEFDILYGADLVRPELAMRIVGAP
;
A
#
# COMPACT_ATOMS: atom_id res chain seq x y z
N MET A 1 -48.02 34.26 -9.52
CA MET A 1 -47.64 32.87 -9.87
C MET A 1 -46.13 32.80 -9.66
N THR A 2 -45.68 32.28 -8.56
CA THR A 2 -44.26 32.00 -8.33
C THR A 2 -43.90 30.76 -9.12
N THR A 3 -43.10 30.93 -10.15
CA THR A 3 -42.49 29.86 -10.88
C THR A 3 -41.65 29.05 -9.90
N GLN A 4 -42.11 27.86 -9.54
CA GLN A 4 -41.26 26.91 -8.85
C GLN A 4 -40.19 26.45 -9.85
N ILE A 5 -39.03 27.08 -9.75
CA ILE A 5 -37.82 26.58 -10.37
C ILE A 5 -37.43 25.36 -9.52
N ASN A 6 -37.54 24.16 -10.05
CA ASN A 6 -36.97 22.98 -9.43
C ASN A 6 -35.46 23.22 -9.25
N SER A 7 -35.09 23.71 -8.11
CA SER A 7 -33.71 24.03 -7.76
C SER A 7 -33.06 22.70 -7.30
N LEU A 8 -32.22 22.14 -8.15
CA LEU A 8 -31.30 21.01 -7.82
C LEU A 8 -30.41 21.33 -6.59
N SER A 9 -30.32 22.60 -6.22
CA SER A 9 -29.50 23.06 -5.11
C SER A 9 -29.83 22.39 -3.77
N ASN A 10 -31.05 21.92 -3.55
CA ASN A 10 -31.46 21.21 -2.35
C ASN A 10 -31.22 19.70 -2.43
N ILE A 11 -31.18 19.14 -3.64
CA ILE A 11 -31.02 17.69 -3.86
C ILE A 11 -29.54 17.32 -3.91
N MET A 12 -28.69 18.15 -4.50
CA MET A 12 -27.25 17.89 -4.61
C MET A 12 -26.55 17.63 -3.26
N PRO A 13 -26.80 18.40 -2.18
CA PRO A 13 -26.18 18.13 -0.89
C PRO A 13 -26.60 16.78 -0.30
N ILE A 14 -27.85 16.33 -0.53
CA ILE A 14 -28.37 15.05 -0.06
C ILE A 14 -27.69 13.90 -0.78
N ILE A 15 -27.56 14.01 -2.11
CA ILE A 15 -26.87 13.02 -2.94
C ILE A 15 -25.41 12.90 -2.51
N LEU A 16 -24.72 14.02 -2.36
CA LEU A 16 -23.32 14.04 -1.98
C LEU A 16 -23.07 13.52 -0.55
N ALA A 17 -23.99 13.81 0.38
CA ALA A 17 -23.91 13.26 1.73
C ALA A 17 -24.05 11.72 1.75
N ARG A 18 -24.98 11.16 0.97
CA ARG A 18 -25.11 9.70 0.80
C ARG A 18 -23.89 9.10 0.10
N ALA A 19 -23.38 9.75 -0.93
CA ALA A 19 -22.18 9.35 -1.64
C ALA A 19 -20.96 9.25 -0.68
N LEU A 20 -20.78 10.23 0.20
CA LEU A 20 -19.73 10.21 1.21
C LEU A 20 -19.89 9.06 2.23
N MET A 21 -21.13 8.74 2.62
CA MET A 21 -21.35 7.58 3.50
C MET A 21 -20.95 6.27 2.81
N THR A 22 -21.32 6.09 1.55
CA THR A 22 -20.94 4.91 0.75
C THR A 22 -19.41 4.85 0.54
N LEU A 23 -18.79 5.97 0.25
CA LEU A 23 -17.32 6.06 0.13
C LEU A 23 -16.64 5.66 1.45
N ARG A 24 -17.15 6.13 2.59
CA ARG A 24 -16.64 5.80 3.91
C ARG A 24 -16.74 4.32 4.23
N GLU A 25 -17.84 3.66 3.86
CA GLU A 25 -18.04 2.23 4.13
C GLU A 25 -17.07 1.36 3.34
N ARG A 26 -16.76 1.73 2.09
CA ARG A 26 -15.94 0.94 1.19
C ARG A 26 -14.45 1.27 1.21
N CYS A 27 -14.09 2.48 1.57
CA CYS A 27 -12.71 2.94 1.53
C CYS A 27 -12.02 2.68 2.87
N PHE A 28 -11.38 1.51 3.02
CA PHE A 28 -10.69 1.11 4.25
C PHE A 28 -9.29 1.71 4.38
N MET A 29 -8.48 1.66 3.32
CA MET A 29 -7.08 2.05 3.35
C MET A 29 -6.82 3.48 3.82
N PRO A 30 -7.57 4.51 3.41
CA PRO A 30 -7.36 5.88 3.91
C PRO A 30 -7.51 6.05 5.42
N ARG A 31 -8.26 5.16 6.08
CA ARG A 31 -8.38 5.15 7.56
C ARG A 31 -7.17 4.52 8.25
N LEU A 32 -6.49 3.63 7.54
CA LEU A 32 -5.38 2.86 8.07
C LEU A 32 -4.04 3.57 7.90
N VAL A 33 -3.94 4.50 6.96
CA VAL A 33 -2.72 5.26 6.66
C VAL A 33 -2.74 6.66 7.27
N ASN A 34 -1.63 7.36 7.19
CA ASN A 34 -1.54 8.73 7.69
C ASN A 34 -2.13 9.71 6.67
N SER A 35 -3.20 10.40 7.06
CA SER A 35 -3.90 11.43 6.26
C SER A 35 -3.66 12.86 6.75
N ASP A 36 -2.77 13.07 7.72
CA ASP A 36 -2.56 14.37 8.37
C ASP A 36 -1.96 15.42 7.42
N TYR A 37 -1.40 14.99 6.29
CA TYR A 37 -0.81 15.86 5.25
C TYR A 37 -1.85 16.53 4.33
N SER A 38 -3.11 16.16 4.42
CA SER A 38 -4.19 16.74 3.58
C SER A 38 -4.38 18.24 3.79
N VAL A 39 -4.05 18.77 4.98
CA VAL A 39 -4.12 20.20 5.28
C VAL A 39 -3.07 20.98 4.48
N GLU A 40 -1.88 20.43 4.26
CA GLU A 40 -0.85 21.04 3.43
C GLU A 40 -1.20 20.92 1.93
N ALA A 41 -1.89 19.86 1.53
CA ALA A 41 -2.39 19.70 0.18
C ALA A 41 -3.38 20.79 -0.25
N ALA A 42 -4.07 21.40 0.69
CA ALA A 42 -4.96 22.54 0.40
C ALA A 42 -4.20 23.81 -0.03
N LYS A 43 -2.89 23.88 0.21
CA LYS A 43 -2.03 24.97 -0.28
C LYS A 43 -1.71 24.76 -1.78
N LYS A 44 -1.24 25.81 -2.42
CA LYS A 44 -0.87 25.77 -3.85
C LYS A 44 0.32 24.83 -4.08
N GLY A 45 0.18 23.88 -4.98
CA GLY A 45 1.25 22.94 -5.38
C GLY A 45 0.67 21.61 -5.87
N THR A 46 1.46 20.84 -6.59
CA THR A 46 1.10 19.50 -7.08
C THR A 46 1.77 18.40 -6.25
N THR A 47 2.71 18.76 -5.40
CA THR A 47 3.48 17.85 -4.55
C THR A 47 3.45 18.31 -3.10
N ILE A 48 3.48 17.35 -2.18
CA ILE A 48 3.61 17.59 -0.75
C ILE A 48 4.95 17.04 -0.32
N ASP A 49 5.78 17.87 0.30
CA ASP A 49 7.08 17.47 0.81
C ASP A 49 6.94 16.98 2.25
N VAL A 50 7.23 15.71 2.48
CA VAL A 50 7.21 15.09 3.82
C VAL A 50 8.65 14.97 4.31
N PRO A 51 9.05 15.70 5.36
CA PRO A 51 10.39 15.57 5.92
C PRO A 51 10.51 14.26 6.71
N VAL A 52 11.54 13.48 6.40
CA VAL A 52 11.90 12.26 7.14
C VAL A 52 13.13 12.54 7.99
N PRO A 53 13.04 12.42 9.33
CA PRO A 53 14.18 12.68 10.20
C PRO A 53 15.27 11.61 10.02
N VAL A 54 16.52 12.05 10.01
CA VAL A 54 17.70 11.18 9.96
C VAL A 54 18.13 10.84 11.38
N ALA A 55 18.52 9.60 11.62
CA ALA A 55 19.04 9.17 12.91
C ALA A 55 20.40 9.83 13.20
N VAL A 56 20.54 10.39 14.39
CA VAL A 56 21.77 11.02 14.86
C VAL A 56 22.47 10.06 15.83
N ALA A 57 23.77 9.84 15.62
CA ALA A 57 24.57 9.04 16.52
C ALA A 57 24.90 9.83 17.80
N THR A 58 24.96 9.14 18.94
CA THR A 58 25.46 9.67 20.19
C THR A 58 26.95 9.35 20.35
N LYS A 59 27.71 10.21 20.98
CA LYS A 59 29.10 9.94 21.34
C LYS A 59 29.38 10.34 22.77
N GLU A 60 30.43 9.76 23.33
CA GLU A 60 30.90 10.11 24.65
C GLU A 60 31.48 11.53 24.65
N VAL A 61 31.15 12.29 25.68
CA VAL A 61 31.72 13.63 25.87
C VAL A 61 33.11 13.51 26.50
N LEU A 62 34.14 13.79 25.72
CA LEU A 62 35.51 13.86 26.20
C LEU A 62 35.89 15.32 26.44
N ALA A 63 36.57 15.59 27.56
CA ALA A 63 37.10 16.93 27.82
C ALA A 63 38.24 17.22 26.82
N GLN A 64 37.99 18.13 25.89
CA GLN A 64 38.91 18.51 24.83
C GLN A 64 39.10 20.04 24.83
N PRO A 65 40.30 20.53 24.43
CA PRO A 65 40.53 21.97 24.33
C PRO A 65 39.73 22.67 23.25
N ALA A 66 39.16 21.92 22.31
CA ALA A 66 38.25 22.43 21.28
C ALA A 66 36.96 21.60 21.24
N GLY A 67 35.82 22.23 20.99
CA GLY A 67 34.55 21.56 20.83
C GLY A 67 34.54 20.64 19.59
N ASP A 68 33.69 19.66 19.63
CA ASP A 68 33.47 18.74 18.50
C ASP A 68 32.91 19.47 17.26
N THR A 69 33.32 19.01 16.09
CA THR A 69 32.80 19.53 14.83
C THR A 69 31.31 19.15 14.69
N PRO A 70 30.40 20.11 14.45
CA PRO A 70 29.01 19.82 14.21
C PRO A 70 28.81 18.91 12.99
N VAL A 71 27.99 17.87 13.14
CA VAL A 71 27.59 17.01 12.03
C VAL A 71 26.33 17.59 11.38
N SER A 72 26.35 17.74 10.07
CA SER A 72 25.14 18.18 9.35
C SER A 72 24.10 17.07 9.34
N CYS A 73 22.97 17.31 9.97
CA CYS A 73 21.82 16.42 10.00
C CYS A 73 20.71 17.02 9.10
N THR A 74 20.84 16.87 7.79
CA THR A 74 19.81 17.32 6.85
C THR A 74 18.73 16.24 6.74
N PRO A 75 17.46 16.53 7.07
CA PRO A 75 16.38 15.58 6.88
C PRO A 75 16.19 15.28 5.40
N THR A 76 15.91 14.03 5.09
CA THR A 76 15.51 13.64 3.73
C THR A 76 14.04 14.03 3.51
N GLN A 77 13.69 14.37 2.27
CA GLN A 77 12.33 14.72 1.90
C GLN A 77 11.77 13.66 0.95
N VAL A 78 10.56 13.19 1.23
CA VAL A 78 9.79 12.34 0.33
C VAL A 78 8.65 13.19 -0.24
N GLN A 79 8.51 13.18 -1.55
CA GLN A 79 7.49 13.94 -2.25
C GLN A 79 6.29 13.07 -2.56
N ILE A 80 5.11 13.50 -2.13
CA ILE A 80 3.84 12.85 -2.47
C ILE A 80 3.22 13.62 -3.63
N PRO A 81 3.20 13.08 -4.86
CA PRO A 81 2.55 13.72 -5.98
C PRO A 81 1.03 13.60 -5.86
N LEU A 82 0.31 14.70 -6.05
CA LEU A 82 -1.14 14.73 -6.18
C LEU A 82 -1.52 14.65 -7.66
N ASP A 83 -1.31 13.51 -8.27
CA ASP A 83 -1.43 13.29 -9.71
C ASP A 83 -2.64 12.42 -10.10
N GLN A 84 -3.28 11.79 -9.12
CA GLN A 84 -4.43 10.92 -9.36
C GLN A 84 -5.73 11.72 -9.34
N TRP A 85 -6.13 12.19 -10.49
CA TRP A 85 -7.46 12.77 -10.69
C TRP A 85 -8.34 11.72 -11.35
N ARG A 86 -9.30 11.18 -10.60
CA ARG A 86 -10.19 10.10 -11.03
C ARG A 86 -11.63 10.56 -10.98
N GLN A 87 -12.39 10.16 -11.98
CA GLN A 87 -13.83 10.37 -12.05
C GLN A 87 -14.53 9.06 -12.43
N ASN A 88 -15.79 8.92 -12.06
CA ASN A 88 -16.62 7.83 -12.57
C ASN A 88 -17.01 8.08 -14.04
N ASP A 89 -17.47 7.02 -14.71
CA ASP A 89 -18.12 7.18 -16.00
C ASP A 89 -19.34 8.10 -15.87
N PRO A 90 -19.51 9.11 -16.76
CA PRO A 90 -20.59 10.08 -16.67
C PRO A 90 -21.96 9.40 -16.70
N ILE A 91 -22.82 9.72 -15.73
CA ILE A 91 -24.20 9.23 -15.68
C ILE A 91 -25.08 10.26 -16.36
N GLY A 92 -25.44 10.00 -17.62
CA GLY A 92 -26.28 10.87 -18.41
C GLY A 92 -27.73 10.37 -18.46
N LEU A 93 -28.68 11.24 -18.15
CA LEU A 93 -30.11 10.96 -18.27
C LEU A 93 -30.77 12.02 -19.15
N THR A 94 -31.57 11.58 -20.12
CA THR A 94 -32.35 12.47 -20.97
C THR A 94 -33.54 13.04 -20.20
N ASP A 95 -34.05 14.19 -20.63
CA ASP A 95 -35.25 14.83 -20.03
C ASP A 95 -36.46 13.87 -20.02
N ARG A 96 -36.58 13.00 -21.01
CA ARG A 96 -37.64 12.00 -21.06
C ARG A 96 -37.46 10.94 -19.97
N GLU A 97 -36.26 10.39 -19.81
CA GLU A 97 -35.96 9.40 -18.77
C GLU A 97 -36.12 10.01 -17.38
N LEU A 98 -35.70 11.26 -17.18
CA LEU A 98 -35.94 11.96 -15.93
C LEU A 98 -37.41 12.08 -15.57
N CYS A 99 -38.29 12.36 -16.55
CA CYS A 99 -39.73 12.38 -16.32
C CYS A 99 -40.32 10.99 -16.02
N GLU A 100 -39.76 9.94 -16.60
CA GLU A 100 -40.18 8.55 -16.35
C GLU A 100 -39.68 8.06 -14.98
N ILE A 101 -38.51 8.53 -14.53
CA ILE A 101 -37.86 8.16 -13.25
C ILE A 101 -38.43 8.96 -12.07
N ASP A 102 -38.95 10.16 -12.31
CA ASP A 102 -39.51 11.01 -11.24
C ASP A 102 -40.63 10.31 -10.45
N ALA A 103 -41.22 9.23 -11.06
CA ALA A 103 -42.12 8.32 -10.37
C ALA A 103 -41.42 7.32 -9.39
N ASN A 104 -40.10 7.16 -9.47
CA ASN A 104 -39.31 6.26 -8.63
C ASN A 104 -38.15 7.00 -7.96
N GLU A 105 -38.41 7.56 -6.80
CA GLU A 105 -37.44 8.37 -6.02
C GLU A 105 -36.11 7.69 -5.68
N ASN A 106 -35.96 6.38 -5.92
CA ASN A 106 -34.79 5.60 -5.50
C ASN A 106 -33.82 5.22 -6.61
N PHE A 107 -34.16 5.40 -7.89
CA PHE A 107 -33.33 4.91 -9.00
C PHE A 107 -32.05 5.72 -9.17
N LEU A 108 -32.13 7.03 -9.17
CA LEU A 108 -30.97 7.91 -9.31
C LEU A 108 -29.94 7.75 -8.19
N PRO A 109 -30.35 7.64 -6.90
CA PRO A 109 -29.41 7.35 -5.81
C PRO A 109 -28.71 6.01 -5.91
N MET A 110 -29.31 4.98 -6.48
CA MET A 110 -28.68 3.66 -6.62
C MET A 110 -27.51 3.67 -7.59
N GLN A 111 -27.68 4.25 -8.78
CA GLN A 111 -26.58 4.37 -9.75
C GLN A 111 -25.44 5.25 -9.23
N MET A 112 -25.76 6.32 -8.53
CA MET A 112 -24.76 7.19 -7.93
C MET A 112 -23.96 6.47 -6.83
N ASN A 113 -24.59 5.61 -6.05
CA ASN A 113 -23.89 4.81 -5.06
C ASN A 113 -22.89 3.83 -5.71
N GLU A 114 -23.25 3.20 -6.82
CA GLU A 114 -22.32 2.32 -7.55
C GLU A 114 -21.13 3.10 -8.14
N ALA A 115 -21.35 4.29 -8.68
CA ALA A 115 -20.28 5.16 -9.16
C ALA A 115 -19.29 5.52 -8.05
N VAL A 116 -19.80 5.83 -6.86
CA VAL A 116 -18.95 6.16 -5.71
C VAL A 116 -18.19 4.93 -5.17
N LYS A 117 -18.82 3.74 -5.21
CA LYS A 117 -18.12 2.48 -4.88
C LYS A 117 -16.93 2.23 -5.81
N ALA A 118 -17.09 2.47 -7.11
CA ALA A 118 -16.02 2.32 -8.09
C ALA A 118 -14.84 3.26 -7.76
N LEU A 119 -15.12 4.52 -7.39
CA LEU A 119 -14.07 5.45 -6.94
C LEU A 119 -13.40 5.00 -5.63
N ALA A 120 -14.16 4.47 -4.68
CA ALA A 120 -13.60 3.95 -3.44
C ALA A 120 -12.64 2.78 -3.68
N ASN A 121 -13.01 1.86 -4.57
CA ASN A 121 -12.18 0.73 -4.94
C ASN A 121 -10.87 1.20 -5.62
N GLU A 122 -10.96 2.18 -6.51
CA GLU A 122 -9.79 2.76 -7.18
C GLU A 122 -8.81 3.38 -6.16
N VAL A 123 -9.31 4.13 -5.17
CA VAL A 123 -8.49 4.70 -4.10
C VAL A 123 -7.80 3.61 -3.28
N ASN A 124 -8.53 2.56 -2.90
CA ASN A 124 -7.96 1.43 -2.16
C ASN A 124 -6.85 0.74 -2.97
N GLN A 125 -7.13 0.37 -4.22
CA GLN A 125 -6.16 -0.28 -5.12
C GLN A 125 -4.91 0.58 -5.33
N PHE A 126 -5.08 1.90 -5.46
CA PHE A 126 -3.94 2.80 -5.62
C PHE A 126 -3.04 2.81 -4.39
N ILE A 127 -3.59 2.90 -3.18
CA ILE A 127 -2.79 2.85 -1.95
C ILE A 127 -2.10 1.49 -1.82
N PHE A 128 -2.82 0.40 -2.10
CA PHE A 128 -2.22 -0.94 -2.12
C PHE A 128 -1.08 -1.06 -3.13
N SER A 129 -1.17 -0.43 -4.29
CA SER A 129 -0.13 -0.50 -5.33
C SER A 129 1.24 0.03 -4.87
N LYS A 130 1.28 0.81 -3.77
CA LYS A 130 2.51 1.34 -3.17
C LYS A 130 3.30 0.31 -2.34
N TYR A 131 2.85 -0.94 -2.26
CA TYR A 131 3.54 -2.02 -1.56
C TYR A 131 4.95 -2.32 -2.09
N LYS A 132 5.25 -1.95 -3.32
CA LYS A 132 6.50 -2.28 -4.02
C LYS A 132 7.75 -1.79 -3.30
N GLY A 133 7.63 -0.78 -2.47
CA GLY A 133 8.74 -0.28 -1.65
C GLY A 133 8.80 -0.87 -0.23
N THR A 134 7.92 -1.79 0.18
CA THR A 134 7.95 -2.40 1.52
C THR A 134 9.16 -3.29 1.69
N SER A 135 9.94 -3.06 2.74
CA SER A 135 11.32 -3.51 2.85
C SER A 135 11.54 -4.96 3.23
N ARG A 136 10.54 -5.64 3.80
CA ARG A 136 10.70 -7.04 4.23
C ARG A 136 9.41 -7.83 4.11
N GLY A 137 9.55 -9.15 3.93
CA GLY A 137 8.46 -10.09 3.96
C GLY A 137 8.76 -11.30 4.81
N ILE A 138 7.74 -11.99 5.27
CA ILE A 138 7.85 -13.34 5.84
C ILE A 138 7.53 -14.32 4.72
N TYR A 139 8.42 -15.27 4.48
CA TYR A 139 8.20 -16.37 3.54
C TYR A 139 9.04 -17.59 3.88
N GLY A 140 8.66 -18.74 3.29
CA GLY A 140 9.14 -20.05 3.67
C GLY A 140 10.60 -20.35 3.40
N PHE A 141 11.32 -19.51 2.69
CA PHE A 141 12.73 -19.78 2.37
C PHE A 141 13.73 -18.98 3.21
N LEU A 142 13.29 -18.36 4.28
CA LEU A 142 14.17 -17.76 5.27
C LEU A 142 15.09 -18.75 5.99
N SER A 143 14.79 -20.01 5.95
CA SER A 143 15.68 -21.04 6.44
C SER A 143 16.52 -21.58 5.29
N SER A 144 17.79 -21.63 5.51
CA SER A 144 18.88 -21.94 4.57
C SER A 144 18.71 -23.23 3.73
N ASN A 145 17.63 -23.95 3.84
CA ASN A 145 17.52 -25.27 3.25
C ASN A 145 16.13 -25.63 2.75
N THR A 146 15.21 -24.71 2.58
CA THR A 146 13.86 -25.09 2.23
C THR A 146 13.44 -24.69 0.85
N ASN A 147 13.17 -25.56 0.22
CA ASN A 147 12.54 -26.01 -1.00
C ASN A 147 11.21 -25.35 -1.40
N ASN A 148 10.73 -24.27 -0.77
CA ASN A 148 9.40 -23.75 -1.06
C ASN A 148 9.37 -22.26 -1.43
N VAL A 149 10.20 -21.86 -2.38
CA VAL A 149 9.96 -20.63 -3.14
C VAL A 149 8.93 -20.82 -4.24
N ASP A 150 8.56 -22.05 -4.53
CA ASP A 150 7.74 -22.42 -5.68
C ASP A 150 6.24 -22.34 -5.38
N ALA A 151 5.87 -22.57 -4.13
CA ALA A 151 4.48 -22.50 -3.69
C ALA A 151 4.42 -21.85 -2.31
N PHE A 152 3.78 -20.70 -2.23
CA PHE A 152 3.47 -20.08 -0.96
C PHE A 152 2.19 -20.67 -0.40
N VAL A 153 2.16 -20.82 0.92
CA VAL A 153 0.97 -21.20 1.68
C VAL A 153 0.38 -19.91 2.24
N ASP A 154 -0.93 -19.81 2.26
CA ASP A 154 -1.60 -18.65 2.84
C ASP A 154 -1.19 -18.43 4.29
N PRO A 155 -1.06 -17.18 4.70
CA PRO A 155 -0.78 -16.84 6.09
C PRO A 155 -1.79 -17.50 7.03
N PHE A 156 -1.33 -17.84 8.21
CA PHE A 156 -2.14 -18.50 9.25
C PHE A 156 -2.65 -19.91 8.93
N ALA A 157 -2.25 -20.52 7.82
CA ALA A 157 -2.66 -21.89 7.52
C ALA A 157 -2.41 -22.82 8.73
N PRO A 158 -3.40 -23.64 9.13
CA PRO A 158 -3.34 -24.42 10.38
C PRO A 158 -2.28 -25.54 10.34
N THR A 159 -1.92 -25.98 9.15
CA THR A 159 -0.95 -27.06 8.92
C THR A 159 0.17 -26.57 8.02
N GLY A 160 1.38 -26.53 8.55
CA GLY A 160 2.56 -26.17 7.77
C GLY A 160 3.77 -25.94 8.66
N THR A 161 4.95 -26.13 8.10
CA THR A 161 6.24 -25.86 8.74
C THR A 161 6.86 -24.53 8.27
N THR A 162 6.09 -23.76 7.51
CA THR A 162 6.55 -22.47 6.97
C THR A 162 6.48 -21.38 8.01
N PRO A 163 7.34 -20.35 7.96
CA PRO A 163 7.29 -19.21 8.87
C PRO A 163 5.97 -18.43 8.87
N THR A 164 5.14 -18.62 7.84
CA THR A 164 3.83 -17.98 7.69
C THR A 164 2.67 -18.86 8.20
N SER A 165 2.92 -20.12 8.57
CA SER A 165 1.88 -21.02 9.07
C SER A 165 1.47 -20.71 10.50
N GLY A 166 0.19 -20.88 10.79
CA GLY A 166 -0.37 -20.72 12.12
C GLY A 166 -0.07 -19.34 12.73
N VAL A 167 0.06 -19.28 14.03
CA VAL A 167 0.37 -18.06 14.79
C VAL A 167 1.73 -17.46 14.44
N SER A 168 2.62 -18.24 13.80
CA SER A 168 3.95 -17.79 13.41
C SER A 168 3.92 -16.62 12.44
N ALA A 169 2.87 -16.47 11.62
CA ALA A 169 2.68 -15.32 10.75
C ALA A 169 2.61 -14.00 11.56
N ALA A 170 1.76 -13.95 12.60
CA ALA A 170 1.60 -12.74 13.42
C ALA A 170 2.84 -12.46 14.29
N THR A 171 3.42 -13.50 14.91
CA THR A 171 4.60 -13.32 15.76
C THR A 171 5.84 -12.99 14.94
N GLY A 172 5.97 -13.55 13.75
CA GLY A 172 7.02 -13.22 12.79
C GLY A 172 6.91 -11.79 12.28
N ALA A 173 5.71 -11.33 11.92
CA ALA A 173 5.43 -9.95 11.56
C ALA A 173 5.86 -8.98 12.68
N LYS A 174 5.45 -9.30 13.92
CA LYS A 174 5.88 -8.53 15.10
C LYS A 174 7.39 -8.52 15.30
N LYS A 175 8.07 -9.68 15.09
CA LYS A 175 9.53 -9.79 15.18
C LYS A 175 10.20 -8.85 14.18
N ILE A 176 9.80 -8.89 12.92
CA ILE A 176 10.39 -8.08 11.85
C ILE A 176 10.21 -6.59 12.11
N LEU A 177 8.98 -6.15 12.44
CA LEU A 177 8.72 -4.75 12.80
C LEU A 177 9.56 -4.29 14.01
N ASN A 178 9.78 -5.16 15.00
CA ASN A 178 10.64 -4.82 16.14
C ASN A 178 12.12 -4.72 15.74
N ILE A 179 12.60 -5.58 14.84
CA ILE A 179 13.98 -5.50 14.30
C ILE A 179 14.17 -4.20 13.51
N GLN A 180 13.14 -3.74 12.82
CA GLN A 180 13.15 -2.47 12.09
C GLN A 180 12.95 -1.25 12.98
N LEU A 181 12.88 -1.43 14.31
CA LEU A 181 12.63 -0.36 15.29
C LEU A 181 11.31 0.39 15.07
N CYS A 182 10.31 -0.27 14.46
CA CYS A 182 8.99 0.29 14.29
C CYS A 182 8.30 0.52 15.66
N PRO A 183 7.62 1.65 15.89
CA PRO A 183 6.85 1.88 17.12
C PRO A 183 5.87 0.75 17.38
N ARG A 184 5.58 0.49 18.67
CA ARG A 184 4.69 -0.63 19.07
C ARG A 184 3.21 -0.28 19.07
N THR A 185 2.90 1.00 18.94
CA THR A 185 1.54 1.53 18.84
C THR A 185 1.11 1.60 17.36
N ASP A 186 -0.17 1.66 17.11
CA ASP A 186 -0.76 1.92 15.79
C ASP A 186 -0.25 1.03 14.64
N ARG A 187 0.08 -0.23 14.95
CA ARG A 187 0.40 -1.25 13.94
C ARG A 187 -0.87 -1.85 13.39
N ARG A 188 -0.97 -1.92 12.11
CA ARG A 188 -2.14 -2.40 11.36
C ARG A 188 -1.72 -3.47 10.38
N GLY A 189 -2.58 -4.48 10.23
CA GLY A 189 -2.38 -5.56 9.28
C GLY A 189 -3.59 -5.69 8.37
N VAL A 190 -3.38 -5.77 7.08
CA VAL A 190 -4.42 -5.98 6.08
C VAL A 190 -4.18 -7.32 5.42
N LEU A 191 -5.17 -8.19 5.47
CA LEU A 191 -5.13 -9.57 4.99
C LEU A 191 -6.08 -9.74 3.81
N ASN A 192 -5.77 -10.69 2.94
CA ASN A 192 -6.73 -11.22 1.98
C ASN A 192 -7.73 -12.14 2.71
N PHE A 193 -8.84 -12.48 2.09
CA PHE A 193 -9.90 -13.27 2.71
C PHE A 193 -9.48 -14.70 3.04
N ASP A 194 -8.54 -15.28 2.27
CA ASP A 194 -8.02 -16.63 2.56
C ASP A 194 -7.18 -16.63 3.84
N ALA A 195 -6.33 -15.63 4.03
CA ALA A 195 -5.57 -15.46 5.27
C ALA A 195 -6.48 -15.15 6.47
N GLU A 196 -7.55 -14.39 6.28
CA GLU A 196 -8.55 -14.14 7.33
C GLU A 196 -9.26 -15.43 7.74
N ALA A 197 -9.74 -16.21 6.76
CA ALA A 197 -10.40 -17.49 7.03
C ALA A 197 -9.48 -18.45 7.81
N ASN A 198 -8.22 -18.54 7.39
CA ASN A 198 -7.22 -19.35 8.10
C ASN A 198 -6.95 -18.84 9.53
N ALA A 199 -6.90 -17.52 9.71
CA ALA A 199 -6.71 -16.92 11.03
C ALA A 199 -7.87 -17.23 11.98
N LEU A 200 -9.11 -17.18 11.49
CA LEU A 200 -10.31 -17.50 12.27
C LEU A 200 -10.42 -18.97 12.65
N ASP A 201 -9.81 -19.88 11.84
CA ASP A 201 -9.74 -21.32 12.17
C ASP A 201 -8.74 -21.61 13.29
N LEU A 202 -7.80 -20.72 13.57
CA LEU A 202 -6.84 -20.91 14.66
C LEU A 202 -7.49 -20.68 16.05
N SER A 203 -7.34 -21.65 16.95
CA SER A 203 -7.86 -21.57 18.31
C SER A 203 -7.36 -20.35 19.10
N GLN A 204 -6.15 -19.87 18.81
CA GLN A 204 -5.56 -18.68 19.45
C GLN A 204 -6.27 -17.38 19.05
N PHE A 205 -6.92 -17.37 17.91
CA PHE A 205 -7.69 -16.22 17.42
C PHE A 205 -9.18 -16.36 17.72
N SER A 206 -9.73 -17.60 17.76
CA SER A 206 -11.16 -17.85 17.85
C SER A 206 -11.65 -18.18 19.27
N ASP A 207 -10.79 -18.69 20.17
CA ASP A 207 -11.23 -19.10 21.51
C ASP A 207 -11.56 -17.90 22.40
N ALA A 208 -12.83 -17.73 22.71
CA ALA A 208 -13.33 -16.65 23.58
C ALA A 208 -12.73 -16.67 25.00
N GLU A 209 -12.41 -17.87 25.53
CA GLU A 209 -11.77 -18.03 26.84
C GLU A 209 -10.36 -17.44 26.90
N LYS A 210 -9.63 -17.50 25.79
CA LYS A 210 -8.27 -16.94 25.67
C LYS A 210 -8.27 -15.44 25.36
N ILE A 211 -9.37 -14.91 24.83
CA ILE A 211 -9.45 -13.56 24.26
C ILE A 211 -10.27 -12.63 25.16
N MET A 212 -11.10 -13.17 26.04
CA MET A 212 -12.05 -12.43 26.88
C MET A 212 -13.06 -11.57 26.07
N SER A 213 -13.29 -11.90 24.79
CA SER A 213 -14.23 -11.21 23.91
C SER A 213 -15.02 -12.22 23.08
N ALA A 214 -16.34 -12.13 23.14
CA ALA A 214 -17.23 -12.95 22.32
C ALA A 214 -17.39 -12.40 20.89
N ALA A 215 -16.99 -11.17 20.60
CA ALA A 215 -17.19 -10.50 19.32
C ALA A 215 -16.57 -11.27 18.16
N VAL A 216 -15.41 -11.86 18.35
CA VAL A 216 -14.71 -12.64 17.31
C VAL A 216 -15.57 -13.80 16.79
N LYS A 217 -16.29 -14.52 17.68
CA LYS A 217 -17.15 -15.63 17.26
C LYS A 217 -18.51 -15.19 16.69
N ILE A 218 -18.97 -14.02 17.08
CA ILE A 218 -20.28 -13.50 16.66
C ILE A 218 -20.16 -12.73 15.34
N GLU A 219 -19.14 -11.89 15.22
CA GLU A 219 -18.97 -10.96 14.09
C GLU A 219 -17.90 -11.41 13.08
N GLY A 220 -17.07 -12.39 13.44
CA GLY A 220 -16.00 -12.88 12.59
C GLY A 220 -14.81 -11.94 12.46
N GLU A 221 -14.74 -10.87 13.23
CA GLU A 221 -13.61 -9.94 13.20
C GLU A 221 -12.42 -10.49 14.00
N ILE A 222 -11.23 -10.47 13.41
CA ILE A 222 -10.00 -10.85 14.10
C ILE A 222 -9.67 -9.85 15.22
N GLY A 223 -9.86 -8.56 14.94
CA GLY A 223 -9.58 -7.48 15.86
C GLY A 223 -8.10 -7.35 16.21
N ARG A 224 -7.80 -6.81 17.40
CA ARG A 224 -6.41 -6.57 17.83
C ARG A 224 -5.80 -7.81 18.46
N LYS A 225 -4.79 -8.39 17.79
CA LYS A 225 -4.02 -9.55 18.25
C LYS A 225 -2.52 -9.31 18.10
N TYR A 226 -1.74 -9.77 19.09
CA TYR A 226 -0.28 -9.62 19.13
C TYR A 226 0.24 -8.17 18.97
N GLY A 227 -0.63 -7.18 19.28
CA GLY A 227 -0.30 -5.76 19.19
C GLY A 227 -0.44 -5.18 17.77
N ILE A 228 -1.13 -5.88 16.89
CA ILE A 228 -1.47 -5.48 15.52
C ILE A 228 -2.99 -5.50 15.39
N ASP A 229 -3.56 -4.48 14.77
CA ASP A 229 -4.98 -4.41 14.44
C ASP A 229 -5.17 -5.02 13.05
N TRP A 230 -5.89 -6.15 12.98
CA TRP A 230 -6.08 -6.92 11.76
C TRP A 230 -7.41 -6.57 11.09
N VAL A 231 -7.35 -6.36 9.79
CA VAL A 231 -8.50 -6.08 8.92
C VAL A 231 -8.37 -6.90 7.66
N ALA A 232 -9.46 -7.35 7.07
CA ALA A 232 -9.48 -8.01 5.77
C ALA A 232 -10.01 -7.09 4.69
N ASP A 233 -9.44 -7.17 3.47
CA ASP A 233 -9.86 -6.41 2.30
C ASP A 233 -9.72 -7.28 1.05
N ASP A 234 -10.66 -7.16 0.10
CA ASP A 234 -10.65 -7.86 -1.19
C ASP A 234 -9.70 -7.24 -2.22
N HIS A 235 -9.20 -6.05 -1.94
CA HIS A 235 -8.28 -5.32 -2.82
C HIS A 235 -6.79 -5.60 -2.53
N VAL A 236 -6.48 -6.58 -1.69
CA VAL A 236 -5.10 -7.03 -1.47
C VAL A 236 -4.53 -7.51 -2.80
N PRO A 237 -3.43 -6.89 -3.29
CA PRO A 237 -2.91 -7.19 -4.61
C PRO A 237 -2.12 -8.48 -4.65
N ASP A 238 -2.14 -9.14 -5.79
CA ASP A 238 -1.20 -10.21 -6.12
C ASP A 238 0.02 -9.62 -6.81
N HIS A 239 1.20 -9.97 -6.32
CA HIS A 239 2.46 -9.62 -6.96
C HIS A 239 2.85 -10.70 -7.95
N THR A 240 2.97 -10.32 -9.22
CA THR A 240 3.51 -11.19 -10.26
C THR A 240 5.02 -10.98 -10.34
N CYS A 241 5.80 -12.01 -10.02
CA CYS A 241 7.25 -11.96 -10.09
C CYS A 241 7.76 -11.89 -11.54
N GLY A 242 8.98 -11.39 -11.70
CA GLY A 242 9.67 -11.37 -13.00
C GLY A 242 10.04 -12.78 -13.48
N THR A 243 10.42 -12.88 -14.76
CA THR A 243 10.87 -14.16 -15.35
C THR A 243 12.21 -14.66 -14.79
N ALA A 244 12.86 -13.86 -13.96
CA ALA A 244 14.07 -14.25 -13.25
C ALA A 244 13.83 -15.25 -12.10
N PHE A 245 12.58 -15.47 -11.72
CA PHE A 245 12.23 -16.56 -10.82
C PHE A 245 12.62 -17.92 -11.43
N ASP A 246 13.32 -18.71 -10.66
CA ASP A 246 13.74 -20.07 -11.05
C ASP A 246 13.56 -21.05 -9.87
N ALA A 247 12.72 -22.05 -10.10
CA ALA A 247 12.47 -23.12 -9.14
C ALA A 247 13.75 -23.88 -8.72
N THR A 248 14.75 -23.95 -9.60
CA THR A 248 16.03 -24.64 -9.32
C THR A 248 17.06 -23.78 -8.59
N ARG A 249 16.84 -22.48 -8.45
CA ARG A 249 17.63 -21.51 -7.64
C ARG A 249 19.12 -21.41 -7.93
N SER A 250 19.57 -21.89 -9.06
CA SER A 250 20.99 -21.95 -9.36
C SER A 250 21.45 -20.95 -10.40
N LYS A 251 20.52 -20.15 -10.95
CA LYS A 251 20.76 -19.40 -12.18
C LYS A 251 21.08 -17.94 -11.96
N LEU A 252 20.64 -17.37 -10.84
CA LEU A 252 20.95 -15.99 -10.49
C LEU A 252 22.10 -15.93 -9.50
N THR A 253 23.12 -15.14 -9.85
CA THR A 253 24.29 -14.97 -8.99
C THR A 253 24.70 -13.51 -8.89
N VAL A 254 25.45 -13.20 -7.83
CA VAL A 254 26.07 -11.89 -7.64
C VAL A 254 27.20 -11.72 -8.64
N GLY A 255 27.27 -10.56 -9.29
CA GLY A 255 28.32 -10.19 -10.24
C GLY A 255 29.70 -10.09 -9.61
N SER A 256 30.73 -9.88 -10.45
CA SER A 256 32.13 -9.83 -10.03
C SER A 256 32.47 -8.66 -9.08
N GLY A 257 31.59 -7.67 -8.93
CA GLY A 257 31.70 -6.62 -7.93
C GLY A 257 31.23 -7.11 -6.57
N ALA A 258 32.15 -7.35 -5.62
CA ALA A 258 31.74 -7.62 -4.24
C ALA A 258 30.92 -6.45 -3.67
N CYS A 259 29.78 -6.77 -3.05
CA CYS A 259 28.93 -5.76 -2.44
C CYS A 259 29.35 -5.53 -0.99
N ALA A 260 29.59 -4.28 -0.66
CA ALA A 260 29.94 -3.87 0.68
C ALA A 260 28.73 -3.84 1.62
N LEU A 261 28.97 -3.99 2.91
CA LEU A 261 27.97 -3.74 3.95
C LEU A 261 27.34 -2.35 3.75
N GLY A 262 26.02 -2.29 3.78
CA GLY A 262 25.27 -1.04 3.61
C GLY A 262 25.02 -0.63 2.16
N ALA A 263 25.44 -1.44 1.17
CA ALA A 263 25.10 -1.19 -0.23
C ALA A 263 23.58 -1.32 -0.48
N THR A 264 23.07 -0.51 -1.39
CA THR A 264 21.67 -0.51 -1.85
C THR A 264 21.53 -0.91 -3.31
N THR A 265 22.65 -1.16 -3.99
CA THR A 265 22.72 -1.60 -5.38
C THR A 265 23.58 -2.85 -5.45
N ILE A 266 23.15 -3.84 -6.23
CA ILE A 266 23.87 -5.10 -6.45
C ILE A 266 23.92 -5.44 -7.94
N GLY A 267 25.07 -5.93 -8.42
CA GLY A 267 25.16 -6.49 -9.75
C GLY A 267 24.61 -7.91 -9.78
N MET A 268 23.55 -8.16 -10.56
CA MET A 268 22.94 -9.48 -10.73
C MET A 268 23.26 -10.05 -12.10
N ILE A 269 23.62 -11.33 -12.13
CA ILE A 269 23.95 -12.08 -13.35
C ILE A 269 22.92 -13.18 -13.55
N ASP A 270 22.41 -13.30 -14.77
CA ASP A 270 21.69 -14.47 -15.26
C ASP A 270 22.70 -15.45 -15.87
N ALA A 271 23.00 -16.56 -15.18
CA ALA A 271 24.01 -17.50 -15.63
C ALA A 271 23.64 -18.21 -16.94
N ASP A 272 22.36 -18.37 -17.24
CA ASP A 272 21.86 -19.01 -18.46
C ASP A 272 21.81 -18.06 -19.66
N ASN A 273 21.90 -16.76 -19.43
CA ASN A 273 21.81 -15.72 -20.47
C ASN A 273 20.49 -15.76 -21.29
N ASP A 274 19.40 -16.10 -20.62
CA ASP A 274 18.06 -16.21 -21.22
C ASP A 274 17.30 -14.86 -21.24
N SER A 275 17.98 -13.75 -20.93
CA SER A 275 17.39 -12.40 -20.85
C SER A 275 16.23 -12.32 -19.85
N LYS A 276 16.40 -12.90 -18.68
CA LYS A 276 15.39 -12.88 -17.61
C LYS A 276 15.19 -11.49 -17.08
N THR A 277 13.98 -11.23 -16.60
CA THR A 277 13.58 -9.92 -16.07
C THR A 277 13.29 -9.97 -14.60
N ILE A 278 13.69 -8.93 -13.89
CA ILE A 278 13.30 -8.64 -12.51
C ILE A 278 12.33 -7.45 -12.52
N VAL A 279 11.28 -7.52 -11.72
CA VAL A 279 10.22 -6.52 -11.67
C VAL A 279 10.31 -5.73 -10.35
N PRO A 280 9.95 -4.43 -10.35
CA PRO A 280 9.84 -3.66 -9.12
C PRO A 280 8.92 -4.33 -8.12
N GLY A 281 9.41 -4.51 -6.89
CA GLY A 281 8.67 -5.20 -5.84
C GLY A 281 8.99 -6.67 -5.70
N ASP A 282 9.81 -7.28 -6.58
CA ASP A 282 10.31 -8.63 -6.38
C ASP A 282 11.10 -8.73 -5.08
N ILE A 283 10.85 -9.80 -4.33
CA ILE A 283 11.57 -10.10 -3.10
C ILE A 283 12.68 -11.10 -3.42
N PHE A 284 13.88 -10.84 -2.94
CA PHE A 284 14.99 -11.76 -3.09
C PHE A 284 15.79 -11.93 -1.80
N GLN A 285 16.54 -13.02 -1.75
CA GLN A 285 17.49 -13.36 -0.69
C GLN A 285 18.83 -13.71 -1.32
N ILE A 286 19.91 -13.37 -0.63
CA ILE A 286 21.27 -13.74 -1.03
C ILE A 286 21.72 -14.89 -0.15
N ALA A 287 22.02 -16.03 -0.74
CA ALA A 287 22.61 -17.15 -0.03
C ALA A 287 24.13 -16.98 0.05
N ASN A 288 24.61 -16.51 1.18
CA ASN A 288 26.03 -16.40 1.46
C ASN A 288 26.50 -17.67 2.21
N THR A 289 27.54 -18.31 1.71
CA THR A 289 28.13 -19.51 2.31
C THR A 289 28.82 -19.25 3.65
N LEU A 290 29.24 -18.02 3.92
CA LEU A 290 29.98 -17.65 5.12
C LEU A 290 29.10 -17.16 6.28
N VAL A 291 28.00 -16.47 5.96
CA VAL A 291 27.05 -15.95 6.96
C VAL A 291 25.64 -16.11 6.37
N PRO A 292 24.79 -17.00 6.93
CA PRO A 292 23.41 -17.09 6.51
C PRO A 292 22.73 -15.74 6.71
N ASP A 293 22.34 -15.08 5.62
CA ASP A 293 21.57 -13.85 5.68
C ASP A 293 20.08 -14.19 5.71
N ASP A 294 19.47 -14.11 6.90
CA ASP A 294 18.03 -14.29 7.07
C ASP A 294 17.25 -13.06 6.61
N GLN A 295 17.93 -12.07 6.06
CA GLN A 295 17.29 -10.86 5.57
C GLN A 295 16.82 -11.02 4.14
N THR A 296 15.70 -10.43 3.87
CA THR A 296 15.13 -10.32 2.54
C THR A 296 15.22 -8.90 2.05
N TYR A 297 15.34 -8.77 0.75
CA TYR A 297 15.50 -7.52 0.03
C TYR A 297 14.39 -7.38 -1.00
N VAL A 298 14.01 -6.15 -1.29
CA VAL A 298 12.98 -5.82 -2.27
C VAL A 298 13.58 -4.96 -3.36
N VAL A 299 13.33 -5.29 -4.60
CA VAL A 299 13.74 -4.52 -5.77
C VAL A 299 12.97 -3.21 -5.82
N THR A 300 13.68 -2.08 -5.87
CA THR A 300 13.10 -0.73 -5.87
C THR A 300 13.27 0.01 -7.19
N GLU A 301 13.59 -0.71 -8.25
CA GLU A 301 13.69 -0.15 -9.61
C GLU A 301 12.38 0.51 -10.06
N ALA A 302 12.47 1.50 -10.94
CA ALA A 302 11.29 2.17 -11.49
C ALA A 302 10.57 1.33 -12.56
N ALA A 303 11.29 0.41 -13.22
CA ALA A 303 10.79 -0.44 -14.29
C ALA A 303 11.44 -1.82 -14.24
N ALA A 304 10.91 -2.76 -15.01
CA ALA A 304 11.51 -4.08 -15.15
C ALA A 304 12.92 -4.00 -15.73
N VAL A 305 13.86 -4.70 -15.11
CA VAL A 305 15.27 -4.77 -15.50
C VAL A 305 15.55 -6.13 -16.14
N THR A 306 16.14 -6.12 -17.33
CA THR A 306 16.56 -7.34 -18.02
C THR A 306 17.99 -7.69 -17.60
N LEU A 307 18.19 -8.90 -17.10
CA LEU A 307 19.47 -9.42 -16.68
C LEU A 307 20.26 -9.98 -17.88
N THR A 308 21.56 -9.90 -17.78
CA THR A 308 22.50 -10.43 -18.80
C THR A 308 23.62 -11.19 -18.12
N ASN A 309 24.29 -12.07 -18.88
CA ASN A 309 25.48 -12.77 -18.40
C ASN A 309 26.77 -11.94 -18.67
N THR A 310 26.83 -10.77 -18.07
CA THR A 310 28.03 -9.92 -18.11
C THR A 310 28.78 -10.02 -16.79
N GLY A 311 30.09 -10.12 -16.79
CA GLY A 311 30.89 -10.40 -15.59
C GLY A 311 30.64 -9.48 -14.39
N ALA A 312 30.28 -8.20 -14.63
CA ALA A 312 29.94 -7.26 -13.54
C ALA A 312 28.47 -7.39 -13.07
N GLY A 313 27.60 -8.06 -13.86
CA GLY A 313 26.18 -8.09 -13.62
C GLY A 313 25.47 -6.77 -13.99
N VAL A 314 24.15 -6.85 -14.08
CA VAL A 314 23.30 -5.67 -14.26
C VAL A 314 23.05 -5.07 -12.89
N PRO A 315 23.29 -3.76 -12.67
CA PRO A 315 23.02 -3.12 -11.41
C PRO A 315 21.50 -3.11 -11.13
N VAL A 316 21.10 -3.54 -9.95
CA VAL A 316 19.72 -3.55 -9.48
C VAL A 316 19.66 -2.87 -8.11
N ASP A 317 18.81 -1.86 -8.00
CA ASP A 317 18.58 -1.14 -6.76
C ASP A 317 17.58 -1.88 -5.87
N PHE A 318 17.86 -1.89 -4.57
CA PHE A 318 17.06 -2.64 -3.60
C PHE A 318 17.03 -1.98 -2.21
N GLN A 319 16.07 -2.39 -1.41
CA GLN A 319 15.92 -2.04 0.01
C GLN A 319 15.62 -3.30 0.85
N PRO A 320 15.98 -3.28 2.14
CA PRO A 320 16.84 -2.36 2.87
C PRO A 320 18.33 -2.51 2.47
N ALA A 321 19.19 -1.64 2.97
CA ALA A 321 20.62 -1.74 2.73
C ALA A 321 21.20 -3.09 3.16
N LEU A 322 22.21 -3.55 2.45
CA LEU A 322 22.83 -4.87 2.64
C LEU A 322 23.36 -5.04 4.07
N LYS A 323 22.93 -6.11 4.73
CA LYS A 323 23.27 -6.39 6.13
C LYS A 323 24.64 -7.07 6.28
N HIS A 324 25.05 -7.82 5.28
CA HIS A 324 26.33 -8.52 5.22
C HIS A 324 27.01 -8.26 3.88
N THR A 325 28.33 -8.40 3.84
CA THR A 325 29.04 -8.37 2.57
C THR A 325 28.69 -9.59 1.75
N CYS A 326 28.47 -9.45 0.46
CA CYS A 326 28.31 -10.55 -0.46
C CYS A 326 29.54 -10.71 -1.35
N ALA A 327 29.80 -11.96 -1.75
CA ALA A 327 30.88 -12.30 -2.66
C ALA A 327 30.34 -12.50 -4.09
N ALA A 328 31.23 -12.34 -5.07
CA ALA A 328 30.93 -12.71 -6.43
C ALA A 328 30.57 -14.22 -6.53
N GLY A 329 29.49 -14.55 -7.21
CA GLY A 329 29.01 -15.92 -7.33
C GLY A 329 28.07 -16.39 -6.22
N ASP A 330 27.80 -15.57 -5.18
CA ASP A 330 26.75 -15.91 -4.21
C ASP A 330 25.40 -16.04 -4.93
N THR A 331 24.62 -17.04 -4.54
CA THR A 331 23.34 -17.35 -5.20
C THR A 331 22.27 -16.36 -4.75
N ILE A 332 21.51 -15.84 -5.70
CA ILE A 332 20.35 -14.99 -5.47
C ILE A 332 19.08 -15.82 -5.72
N THR A 333 18.18 -15.84 -4.75
CA THR A 333 16.90 -16.53 -4.84
C THR A 333 15.77 -15.51 -4.83
N ILE A 334 14.90 -15.55 -5.86
CA ILE A 334 13.72 -14.68 -5.98
C ILE A 334 12.48 -15.43 -5.50
N ALA A 335 11.59 -14.73 -4.83
CA ALA A 335 10.30 -15.25 -4.41
C ALA A 335 9.34 -15.37 -5.61
N ASN A 336 8.53 -16.42 -5.64
CA ASN A 336 7.48 -16.61 -6.66
C ASN A 336 6.39 -15.54 -6.54
N SER A 337 5.48 -15.50 -7.49
CA SER A 337 4.24 -14.72 -7.42
C SER A 337 3.46 -15.03 -6.14
N HIS A 338 2.94 -14.00 -5.50
CA HIS A 338 2.34 -14.15 -4.17
C HIS A 338 1.32 -13.05 -3.87
N ALA A 339 0.34 -13.36 -3.03
CA ALA A 339 -0.55 -12.37 -2.45
C ALA A 339 0.21 -11.50 -1.42
N VAL A 340 -0.03 -10.19 -1.44
CA VAL A 340 0.70 -9.20 -0.65
C VAL A 340 -0.14 -8.76 0.54
N ASN A 341 -0.13 -9.53 1.61
CA ASN A 341 -0.71 -9.11 2.88
C ASN A 341 0.24 -8.10 3.55
N MET A 342 -0.24 -6.91 3.87
CA MET A 342 0.60 -5.84 4.40
C MET A 342 0.44 -5.69 5.91
N VAL A 343 1.56 -5.52 6.61
CA VAL A 343 1.58 -5.12 8.02
C VAL A 343 2.45 -3.89 8.17
N PHE A 344 1.89 -2.81 8.67
CA PHE A 344 2.55 -1.52 8.71
C PHE A 344 2.14 -0.67 9.91
N HIS A 345 2.95 0.33 10.22
CA HIS A 345 2.60 1.41 11.12
C HIS A 345 1.86 2.50 10.33
N ARG A 346 0.95 3.22 10.97
CA ARG A 346 0.18 4.31 10.36
C ARG A 346 1.05 5.28 9.53
N ASP A 347 2.23 5.63 10.04
CA ASP A 347 3.14 6.60 9.40
C ASP A 347 4.03 6.01 8.30
N ALA A 348 3.85 4.73 7.94
CA ALA A 348 4.57 4.14 6.82
C ALA A 348 4.11 4.72 5.49
N PHE A 349 2.80 4.82 5.31
CA PHE A 349 2.16 5.37 4.13
C PHE A 349 1.56 6.74 4.45
N ALA A 350 1.68 7.65 3.51
CA ALA A 350 1.02 8.94 3.58
C ALA A 350 0.01 9.06 2.42
N PHE A 351 -1.16 9.53 2.76
CA PHE A 351 -2.26 9.77 1.83
C PHE A 351 -2.71 11.21 1.95
N ALA A 352 -2.92 11.87 0.82
CA ALA A 352 -3.40 13.24 0.80
C ALA A 352 -4.44 13.43 -0.28
N THR A 353 -5.44 14.25 0.02
CA THR A 353 -6.47 14.68 -0.91
C THR A 353 -6.52 16.20 -0.97
N ARG A 354 -6.95 16.72 -2.10
CA ARG A 354 -7.08 18.15 -2.31
C ARG A 354 -8.45 18.47 -2.90
N PRO A 355 -9.13 19.53 -2.39
CA PRO A 355 -10.35 20.00 -3.02
C PRO A 355 -10.02 20.56 -4.41
N LEU A 356 -10.71 20.08 -5.42
CA LEU A 356 -10.77 20.73 -6.72
C LEU A 356 -11.61 22.01 -6.61
N LEU A 357 -11.40 22.94 -7.52
CA LEU A 357 -12.12 24.22 -7.51
C LEU A 357 -13.63 23.95 -7.45
N ALA A 358 -14.22 24.29 -6.32
CA ALA A 358 -15.66 24.33 -6.15
C ALA A 358 -16.09 25.80 -6.27
N ASN A 359 -17.05 26.09 -7.13
CA ASN A 359 -17.73 27.40 -7.20
C ASN A 359 -16.85 28.64 -7.23
N SER A 360 -15.74 28.67 -7.91
CA SER A 360 -15.19 29.96 -8.23
C SER A 360 -16.03 30.56 -9.35
N SER A 361 -16.76 31.60 -9.02
CA SER A 361 -17.58 32.39 -9.94
C SER A 361 -16.81 32.95 -11.16
N GLN A 362 -15.48 32.77 -11.19
CA GLN A 362 -14.61 33.14 -12.29
C GLN A 362 -14.41 32.08 -13.35
N TYR A 363 -14.57 30.78 -13.03
CA TYR A 363 -14.19 29.69 -13.95
C TYR A 363 -15.28 28.64 -14.20
N ALA A 364 -16.32 28.57 -13.38
CA ALA A 364 -17.42 27.62 -13.52
C ALA A 364 -18.57 28.26 -14.33
N LEU A 365 -18.40 28.35 -15.63
CA LEU A 365 -19.42 28.87 -16.53
C LEU A 365 -20.47 27.78 -16.81
N GLY A 366 -21.56 27.79 -16.07
CA GLY A 366 -22.78 27.05 -16.41
C GLY A 366 -23.00 25.69 -15.72
N ASN A 367 -22.00 25.08 -15.11
CA ASN A 367 -22.15 23.81 -14.39
C ASN A 367 -22.36 24.05 -12.89
N GLN A 368 -23.17 23.19 -12.26
CA GLN A 368 -23.33 23.19 -10.82
C GLN A 368 -22.31 22.24 -10.21
N MET A 369 -21.46 22.76 -9.32
CA MET A 369 -20.42 22.00 -8.64
C MET A 369 -20.62 22.08 -7.14
N LEU A 370 -20.50 20.95 -6.46
CA LEU A 370 -20.53 20.87 -5.01
C LEU A 370 -19.41 19.98 -4.53
N THR A 371 -18.65 20.46 -3.54
CA THR A 371 -17.55 19.70 -2.93
C THR A 371 -17.86 19.48 -1.47
N MET A 372 -17.62 18.26 -0.97
CA MET A 372 -17.78 17.90 0.42
C MET A 372 -16.62 17.04 0.88
N GLN A 373 -16.16 17.26 2.10
CA GLN A 373 -15.09 16.50 2.73
C GLN A 373 -15.68 15.52 3.75
N ASP A 374 -15.21 14.29 3.74
CA ASP A 374 -15.50 13.33 4.82
C ASP A 374 -14.64 13.62 6.05
N PRO A 375 -15.25 13.89 7.22
CA PRO A 375 -14.48 14.21 8.42
C PRO A 375 -13.72 13.02 9.01
N VAL A 376 -14.04 11.77 8.62
CA VAL A 376 -13.40 10.55 9.14
C VAL A 376 -12.21 10.11 8.30
N THR A 377 -12.38 10.05 6.99
CA THR A 377 -11.34 9.61 6.04
C THR A 377 -10.49 10.74 5.49
N GLY A 378 -10.96 12.00 5.65
CA GLY A 378 -10.34 13.15 5.03
C GLY A 378 -10.56 13.25 3.52
N LEU A 379 -11.24 12.29 2.90
CA LEU A 379 -11.52 12.26 1.48
C LEU A 379 -12.41 13.41 1.04
N ILE A 380 -12.05 14.03 -0.08
CA ILE A 380 -12.77 15.16 -0.64
C ILE A 380 -13.39 14.71 -1.96
N LEU A 381 -14.72 14.65 -1.98
CA LEU A 381 -15.50 14.28 -3.15
C LEU A 381 -16.16 15.52 -3.75
N ARG A 382 -16.04 15.68 -5.06
CA ARG A 382 -16.74 16.71 -5.82
C ARG A 382 -17.83 16.06 -6.67
N LEU A 383 -19.00 16.67 -6.67
CA LEU A 383 -20.09 16.36 -7.58
C LEU A 383 -20.23 17.51 -8.59
N GLU A 384 -20.13 17.20 -9.86
CA GLU A 384 -20.41 18.11 -10.95
C GLU A 384 -21.67 17.68 -11.68
N VAL A 385 -22.57 18.63 -11.92
CA VAL A 385 -23.79 18.43 -12.69
C VAL A 385 -23.77 19.37 -13.89
N SER A 386 -23.73 18.78 -15.07
CA SER A 386 -23.73 19.50 -16.34
C SER A 386 -25.00 19.20 -17.12
N ARG A 387 -25.48 20.20 -17.90
CA ARG A 387 -26.62 20.03 -18.78
C ARG A 387 -26.23 20.33 -20.21
N GLN A 388 -26.41 19.35 -21.11
CA GLN A 388 -26.11 19.46 -22.53
C GLN A 388 -27.21 18.76 -23.36
N HIS A 389 -27.68 19.41 -24.43
CA HIS A 389 -28.58 18.80 -25.42
C HIS A 389 -29.78 18.03 -24.85
N LYS A 390 -30.51 18.61 -23.87
CA LYS A 390 -31.66 17.97 -23.19
C LYS A 390 -31.29 16.69 -22.41
N GLN A 391 -30.06 16.64 -21.95
CA GLN A 391 -29.52 15.59 -21.11
C GLN A 391 -28.85 16.24 -19.89
N THR A 392 -29.05 15.65 -18.72
CA THR A 392 -28.35 16.03 -17.49
C THR A 392 -27.34 14.95 -17.16
N VAL A 393 -26.11 15.36 -16.92
CA VAL A 393 -24.97 14.47 -16.64
C VAL A 393 -24.47 14.72 -15.23
N TRP A 394 -24.29 13.67 -14.46
CA TRP A 394 -23.71 13.68 -13.11
C TRP A 394 -22.36 13.01 -13.12
N GLU A 395 -21.37 13.67 -12.54
CA GLU A 395 -20.00 13.20 -12.44
C GLU A 395 -19.48 13.38 -11.02
N PHE A 396 -18.90 12.33 -10.47
CA PHE A 396 -18.16 12.40 -9.21
C PHE A 396 -16.68 12.32 -9.52
N ASP A 397 -15.91 13.17 -8.92
CA ASP A 397 -14.46 13.12 -9.05
C ASP A 397 -13.74 13.36 -7.73
N ILE A 398 -12.50 12.88 -7.69
CA ILE A 398 -11.61 12.99 -6.54
C ILE A 398 -10.18 13.20 -7.01
N LEU A 399 -9.47 14.12 -6.35
CA LEU A 399 -8.02 14.30 -6.55
C LEU A 399 -7.28 13.85 -5.30
N TYR A 400 -6.37 12.90 -5.48
CA TYR A 400 -5.59 12.33 -4.38
C TYR A 400 -4.19 11.96 -4.80
N GLY A 401 -3.36 11.69 -3.80
CA GLY A 401 -2.03 11.13 -3.95
C GLY A 401 -1.67 10.30 -2.73
N ALA A 402 -0.86 9.29 -2.91
CA ALA A 402 -0.32 8.48 -1.83
C ALA A 402 1.09 8.04 -2.17
N ASP A 403 1.93 7.89 -1.15
CA ASP A 403 3.23 7.27 -1.30
C ASP A 403 3.69 6.57 -0.02
N LEU A 404 4.68 5.68 -0.17
CA LEU A 404 5.36 5.02 0.93
C LEU A 404 6.49 5.94 1.44
N VAL A 405 6.26 6.59 2.57
CA VAL A 405 7.21 7.56 3.14
C VAL A 405 8.32 6.87 3.93
N ARG A 406 7.96 5.83 4.69
CA ARG A 406 8.90 5.09 5.55
C ARG A 406 8.81 3.60 5.31
N PRO A 407 9.60 3.07 4.36
CA PRO A 407 9.60 1.63 4.05
C PRO A 407 9.98 0.76 5.25
N GLU A 408 10.81 1.26 6.18
CA GLU A 408 11.21 0.55 7.39
C GLU A 408 10.08 0.29 8.39
N LEU A 409 8.96 1.03 8.27
CA LEU A 409 7.79 0.86 9.12
C LEU A 409 6.74 -0.08 8.52
N ALA A 410 7.02 -0.67 7.38
CA ALA A 410 6.11 -1.58 6.68
C ALA A 410 6.81 -2.90 6.33
N MET A 411 6.01 -3.95 6.28
CA MET A 411 6.44 -5.26 5.80
C MET A 411 5.25 -5.96 5.12
N ARG A 412 5.53 -7.00 4.36
CA ARG A 412 4.50 -7.85 3.77
C ARG A 412 4.63 -9.30 4.25
N ILE A 413 3.49 -9.94 4.40
CA ILE A 413 3.37 -11.37 4.62
C ILE A 413 2.93 -11.96 3.29
N VAL A 414 3.75 -12.83 2.72
CA VAL A 414 3.44 -13.46 1.44
C VAL A 414 2.48 -14.62 1.64
N GLY A 415 1.49 -14.73 0.77
CA GLY A 415 0.50 -15.81 0.72
C GLY A 415 0.48 -16.47 -0.64
N ALA A 416 -0.34 -17.50 -0.81
CA ALA A 416 -0.63 -18.06 -2.13
C ALA A 416 -1.28 -16.98 -3.01
N PRO A 417 -0.94 -16.93 -4.33
CA PRO A 417 -1.52 -15.95 -5.26
C PRO A 417 -2.96 -16.29 -5.64
#